data_8330ba162edc22c0716dd60eeb291042
#
_entry.id   8330ba162edc22c0716dd60eeb291042
#
_cell.length_a   1.000
_cell.length_b   1.000
_cell.length_c   1.000
_cell.angle_alpha   90.00
_cell.angle_beta   90.00
_cell.angle_gamma   90.00
#
_symmetry.space_group_name_H-M   'P 1'
#
loop_
_entity.id
_entity.type
_entity.pdbx_description
1 polymer ?
#
loop_
_entity_poly.entity_id
_entity_poly.type
_entity_poly.pdbx_seq_one_letter_code
_entity_poly.pdbx_strand_id
1 'polypeptide(L)'
;MISQCPHCNQPLKFSQPQMEKFKQALARLPEGRALKFGCPKCRTPIEVNKDGALAEKATVSQKQAAPPVSPPEAPDIAWLVSGVEEEETLVDDVPTAMVLINDPAVRQQVTDVLKERNLQIHCPENVDDAVAGQRFKTYDVVVYSTGYEDGPLDAHDFHKFMSGMSMKRRRNIFYVLVGNEVRTLYDLEALTLSANLVVNTRELPHFVKVFQKGMKGYESLLGPYISMLKQHGKS
;
A
#
# COMPACT_ATOMS: atom_id res chain seq x y z
N MET A 1 -20.94 -35.77 44.46
CA MET A 1 -20.85 -34.29 44.54
C MET A 1 -19.66 -33.91 45.40
N ILE A 2 -18.90 -32.91 44.95
CA ILE A 2 -17.74 -32.43 45.66
C ILE A 2 -18.17 -31.66 46.91
N SER A 3 -17.71 -32.11 48.08
CA SER A 3 -17.97 -31.47 49.38
C SER A 3 -16.86 -30.54 49.85
N GLN A 4 -15.64 -30.65 49.28
CA GLN A 4 -14.49 -29.87 49.63
C GLN A 4 -13.77 -29.32 48.38
N CYS A 5 -13.17 -28.15 48.50
CA CYS A 5 -12.37 -27.55 47.43
C CYS A 5 -11.03 -28.30 47.25
N PRO A 6 -10.66 -28.76 46.05
CA PRO A 6 -9.38 -29.47 45.81
C PRO A 6 -8.14 -28.59 45.97
N HIS A 7 -8.31 -27.28 45.97
CA HIS A 7 -7.16 -26.34 46.06
C HIS A 7 -6.88 -25.81 47.46
N CYS A 8 -7.93 -25.66 48.32
CA CYS A 8 -7.77 -25.11 49.65
C CYS A 8 -8.31 -26.02 50.76
N ASN A 9 -8.79 -27.22 50.44
CA ASN A 9 -9.39 -28.24 51.32
C ASN A 9 -10.50 -27.74 52.24
N GLN A 10 -11.06 -26.57 51.95
CA GLN A 10 -12.18 -26.03 52.74
C GLN A 10 -13.53 -26.59 52.28
N PRO A 11 -14.49 -26.80 53.19
CA PRO A 11 -15.81 -27.32 52.86
C PRO A 11 -16.57 -26.28 51.99
N LEU A 12 -17.15 -26.76 50.90
CA LEU A 12 -17.99 -25.97 49.99
C LEU A 12 -19.43 -26.00 50.52
N LYS A 13 -19.87 -24.91 51.15
CA LYS A 13 -21.25 -24.75 51.64
C LYS A 13 -22.05 -24.00 50.58
N PHE A 14 -22.99 -24.67 49.95
CA PHE A 14 -23.96 -24.10 49.05
C PHE A 14 -25.29 -23.88 49.75
N SER A 15 -25.94 -22.75 49.50
CA SER A 15 -27.33 -22.54 49.94
C SER A 15 -28.27 -23.37 49.06
N GLN A 16 -29.49 -23.69 49.62
CA GLN A 16 -30.46 -24.49 48.84
C GLN A 16 -30.72 -23.98 47.41
N PRO A 17 -30.94 -22.66 47.17
CA PRO A 17 -31.18 -22.15 45.82
C PRO A 17 -29.93 -22.24 44.93
N GLN A 18 -28.73 -22.23 45.50
CA GLN A 18 -27.50 -22.43 44.74
C GLN A 18 -27.30 -23.90 44.36
N MET A 19 -27.67 -24.82 45.22
CA MET A 19 -27.65 -26.26 44.98
C MET A 19 -28.59 -26.66 43.82
N GLU A 20 -29.78 -26.09 43.78
CA GLU A 20 -30.74 -26.35 42.69
C GLU A 20 -30.25 -25.84 41.34
N LYS A 21 -29.71 -24.60 41.31
CA LYS A 21 -29.10 -24.03 40.08
C LYS A 21 -27.92 -24.87 39.61
N PHE A 22 -27.11 -25.37 40.54
CA PHE A 22 -25.97 -26.21 40.23
C PHE A 22 -26.39 -27.57 39.65
N LYS A 23 -27.43 -28.22 40.22
CA LYS A 23 -28.03 -29.45 39.67
C LYS A 23 -28.62 -29.24 38.29
N GLN A 24 -29.34 -28.14 38.09
CA GLN A 24 -29.90 -27.79 36.76
C GLN A 24 -28.80 -27.53 35.71
N ALA A 25 -27.68 -26.87 36.10
CA ALA A 25 -26.55 -26.63 35.22
C ALA A 25 -25.86 -27.96 34.85
N LEU A 26 -25.69 -28.90 35.80
CA LEU A 26 -25.12 -30.22 35.52
C LEU A 26 -26.02 -31.04 34.58
N ALA A 27 -27.39 -30.97 34.78
CA ALA A 27 -28.32 -31.70 33.94
C ALA A 27 -28.33 -31.21 32.47
N ARG A 28 -28.04 -29.93 32.25
CA ARG A 28 -27.95 -29.32 30.90
C ARG A 28 -26.57 -29.42 30.23
N LEU A 29 -25.61 -30.02 30.94
CA LEU A 29 -24.23 -30.10 30.40
C LEU A 29 -24.17 -31.17 29.29
N PRO A 30 -23.67 -30.84 28.08
CA PRO A 30 -23.45 -31.86 27.06
C PRO A 30 -22.27 -32.78 27.45
N GLU A 31 -22.31 -34.00 26.95
CA GLU A 31 -21.28 -35.01 27.25
C GLU A 31 -19.88 -34.50 26.81
N GLY A 32 -18.88 -34.69 27.68
CA GLY A 32 -17.50 -34.27 27.44
C GLY A 32 -17.16 -32.81 27.83
N ARG A 33 -18.12 -32.04 28.37
CA ARG A 33 -17.85 -30.70 28.92
C ARG A 33 -17.87 -30.70 30.45
N ALA A 34 -17.03 -29.87 31.07
CA ALA A 34 -16.95 -29.65 32.49
C ALA A 34 -17.62 -28.32 32.88
N LEU A 35 -18.35 -28.30 33.99
CA LEU A 35 -18.90 -27.09 34.57
C LEU A 35 -17.80 -26.42 35.41
N LYS A 36 -17.54 -25.14 35.15
CA LYS A 36 -16.54 -24.35 35.89
C LYS A 36 -17.24 -23.43 36.88
N PHE A 37 -16.82 -23.49 38.15
CA PHE A 37 -17.25 -22.52 39.15
C PHE A 37 -16.11 -22.15 40.09
N GLY A 38 -16.14 -20.94 40.66
CA GLY A 38 -15.10 -20.44 41.57
C GLY A 38 -15.32 -20.88 43.01
N CYS A 39 -14.26 -21.29 43.70
CA CYS A 39 -14.36 -21.53 45.14
C CYS A 39 -14.68 -20.21 45.88
N PRO A 40 -15.66 -20.18 46.80
CA PRO A 40 -16.03 -18.97 47.54
C PRO A 40 -14.90 -18.45 48.46
N LYS A 41 -13.95 -19.31 48.83
CA LYS A 41 -12.85 -18.93 49.73
C LYS A 41 -11.55 -18.57 48.97
N CYS A 42 -11.04 -19.45 48.10
CA CYS A 42 -9.75 -19.21 47.41
C CYS A 42 -9.96 -18.65 45.98
N ARG A 43 -11.19 -18.51 45.48
CA ARG A 43 -11.57 -18.04 44.13
C ARG A 43 -10.97 -18.85 42.96
N THR A 44 -10.29 -19.94 43.25
CA THR A 44 -9.74 -20.81 42.21
C THR A 44 -10.85 -21.53 41.48
N PRO A 45 -10.85 -21.62 40.15
CA PRO A 45 -11.88 -22.32 39.37
C PRO A 45 -11.79 -23.83 39.63
N ILE A 46 -12.95 -24.46 39.89
CA ILE A 46 -13.13 -25.90 40.06
C ILE A 46 -13.90 -26.41 38.87
N GLU A 47 -13.43 -27.45 38.22
CA GLU A 47 -14.07 -28.10 37.08
C GLU A 47 -14.72 -29.43 37.53
N VAL A 48 -16.00 -29.58 37.27
CA VAL A 48 -16.75 -30.80 37.61
C VAL A 48 -17.44 -31.37 36.36
N ASN A 49 -17.43 -32.69 36.26
CA ASN A 49 -18.12 -33.42 35.21
C ASN A 49 -19.63 -33.54 35.53
N LYS A 50 -20.40 -34.03 34.57
CA LYS A 50 -21.86 -34.23 34.67
C LYS A 50 -22.25 -35.03 35.93
N ASP A 51 -21.40 -35.94 36.40
CA ASP A 51 -21.62 -36.78 37.59
C ASP A 51 -21.28 -36.05 38.91
N GLY A 52 -20.86 -34.78 38.84
CA GLY A 52 -20.48 -34.01 40.01
C GLY A 52 -19.14 -34.42 40.61
N ALA A 53 -18.33 -35.20 39.88
CA ALA A 53 -16.95 -35.53 40.23
C ALA A 53 -15.97 -34.49 39.66
N LEU A 54 -14.79 -34.39 40.27
CA LEU A 54 -13.70 -33.57 39.67
C LEU A 54 -13.41 -34.08 38.27
N ALA A 55 -13.43 -33.18 37.29
CA ALA A 55 -12.93 -33.50 35.97
C ALA A 55 -11.42 -33.78 36.14
N GLU A 56 -11.01 -35.03 36.00
CA GLU A 56 -9.58 -35.32 35.82
C GLU A 56 -9.13 -34.51 34.65
N LYS A 57 -8.05 -33.74 34.85
CA LYS A 57 -7.39 -33.02 33.76
C LYS A 57 -7.12 -34.02 32.65
N ALA A 58 -8.00 -34.08 31.64
CA ALA A 58 -7.60 -34.58 30.36
C ALA A 58 -6.28 -33.81 30.06
N THR A 59 -5.17 -34.52 30.00
CA THR A 59 -3.90 -34.02 29.58
C THR A 59 -4.16 -33.08 28.39
N VAL A 60 -4.07 -31.79 28.67
CA VAL A 60 -4.13 -30.78 27.61
C VAL A 60 -3.06 -31.25 26.64
N SER A 61 -3.53 -31.77 25.50
CA SER A 61 -2.68 -32.02 24.37
C SER A 61 -1.83 -30.76 24.25
N GLN A 62 -0.54 -30.88 24.49
CA GLN A 62 0.40 -29.79 24.37
C GLN A 62 0.12 -29.19 23.02
N LYS A 63 -0.53 -28.02 23.03
CA LYS A 63 -0.51 -27.13 21.90
C LYS A 63 0.99 -27.03 21.59
N GLN A 64 1.41 -27.65 20.50
CA GLN A 64 2.77 -27.53 20.03
C GLN A 64 3.09 -26.06 20.17
N ALA A 65 4.05 -25.74 21.03
CA ALA A 65 4.56 -24.39 21.15
C ALA A 65 4.94 -23.99 19.72
N ALA A 66 4.30 -22.94 19.23
CA ALA A 66 4.72 -22.36 17.96
C ALA A 66 6.25 -22.22 18.05
N PRO A 67 7.00 -22.57 17.02
CA PRO A 67 8.44 -22.40 17.04
C PRO A 67 8.74 -20.98 17.54
N PRO A 68 9.75 -20.82 18.39
CA PRO A 68 10.07 -19.49 18.89
C PRO A 68 10.20 -18.57 17.69
N VAL A 69 9.40 -17.52 17.65
CA VAL A 69 9.48 -16.51 16.59
C VAL A 69 10.83 -15.84 16.80
N SER A 70 11.82 -16.24 16.03
CA SER A 70 13.10 -15.54 15.99
C SER A 70 12.80 -14.13 15.48
N PRO A 71 13.35 -13.09 16.07
CA PRO A 71 13.30 -11.77 15.47
C PRO A 71 13.86 -11.88 14.04
N PRO A 72 13.30 -11.11 13.06
CA PRO A 72 13.85 -11.09 11.71
C PRO A 72 15.36 -10.79 11.80
N GLU A 73 16.12 -11.38 10.90
CA GLU A 73 17.56 -11.08 10.79
C GLU A 73 17.76 -9.57 10.67
N ALA A 74 18.82 -9.08 11.28
CA ALA A 74 19.17 -7.67 11.15
C ALA A 74 19.34 -7.33 9.66
N PRO A 75 18.87 -6.17 9.18
CA PRO A 75 19.04 -5.78 7.79
C PRO A 75 20.52 -5.78 7.42
N ASP A 76 20.81 -6.24 6.22
CA ASP A 76 22.16 -6.19 5.68
C ASP A 76 22.58 -4.72 5.49
N ILE A 77 23.58 -4.28 6.24
CA ILE A 77 24.14 -2.92 6.16
C ILE A 77 25.49 -2.88 5.44
N ALA A 78 25.87 -3.97 4.74
CA ALA A 78 27.15 -4.03 4.01
C ALA A 78 27.28 -2.92 2.96
N TRP A 79 26.16 -2.44 2.41
CA TRP A 79 26.09 -1.29 1.49
C TRP A 79 26.64 0.01 2.11
N LEU A 80 26.48 0.24 3.42
CA LEU A 80 27.05 1.40 4.13
C LEU A 80 28.61 1.42 4.07
N VAL A 81 29.21 0.24 4.03
CA VAL A 81 30.68 0.09 3.99
C VAL A 81 31.19 0.10 2.56
N SER A 82 30.40 -0.42 1.62
CA SER A 82 30.76 -0.47 0.18
C SER A 82 30.62 0.85 -0.55
N GLY A 83 29.89 1.82 0.04
CA GLY A 83 29.69 3.13 -0.58
C GLY A 83 28.87 3.11 -1.88
N VAL A 84 28.24 1.97 -2.18
CA VAL A 84 27.31 1.86 -3.31
C VAL A 84 25.95 2.31 -2.81
N GLU A 85 25.70 3.60 -2.88
CA GLU A 85 24.35 4.14 -2.78
C GLU A 85 23.64 3.85 -4.11
N GLU A 86 22.94 2.71 -4.16
CA GLU A 86 22.09 2.37 -5.30
C GLU A 86 20.66 2.95 -5.16
N GLU A 87 20.39 3.78 -4.19
CA GLU A 87 19.19 4.58 -4.18
C GLU A 87 19.53 6.00 -4.65
N GLU A 88 19.12 6.34 -5.86
CA GLU A 88 18.91 7.73 -6.24
C GLU A 88 17.89 8.32 -5.23
N THR A 89 18.39 8.79 -4.09
CA THR A 89 17.58 9.54 -3.14
C THR A 89 17.14 10.80 -3.87
N LEU A 90 15.89 10.76 -4.33
CA LEU A 90 15.26 11.90 -4.95
C LEU A 90 15.22 13.02 -3.90
N VAL A 91 15.93 14.11 -4.15
CA VAL A 91 15.99 15.25 -3.24
C VAL A 91 14.64 15.94 -3.26
N ASP A 92 14.00 16.11 -2.10
CA ASP A 92 12.60 16.56 -1.96
C ASP A 92 12.29 17.93 -2.61
N ASP A 93 13.29 18.78 -2.81
CA ASP A 93 13.13 20.12 -3.39
C ASP A 93 13.43 20.21 -4.90
N VAL A 94 13.79 19.10 -5.55
CA VAL A 94 14.09 19.07 -6.99
C VAL A 94 12.89 18.52 -7.75
N PRO A 95 12.40 19.22 -8.80
CA PRO A 95 11.30 18.72 -9.60
C PRO A 95 11.64 17.37 -10.24
N THR A 96 10.69 16.46 -10.24
CA THR A 96 10.89 15.07 -10.62
C THR A 96 10.13 14.69 -11.88
N ALA A 97 10.75 13.86 -12.72
CA ALA A 97 10.12 13.32 -13.92
C ALA A 97 10.15 11.78 -13.94
N MET A 98 9.05 11.18 -14.33
CA MET A 98 8.95 9.75 -14.61
C MET A 98 8.93 9.51 -16.11
N VAL A 99 9.75 8.59 -16.62
CA VAL A 99 9.85 8.29 -18.05
C VAL A 99 9.63 6.82 -18.31
N LEU A 100 8.56 6.50 -19.03
CA LEU A 100 8.14 5.15 -19.43
C LEU A 100 8.25 5.03 -20.96
N ILE A 101 9.43 4.68 -21.43
CA ILE A 101 9.76 4.52 -22.86
C ILE A 101 10.62 3.27 -23.00
N ASN A 102 10.20 2.30 -23.83
CA ASN A 102 10.96 1.06 -24.04
C ASN A 102 12.17 1.25 -24.91
N ASP A 103 12.07 2.05 -25.97
CA ASP A 103 13.20 2.31 -26.88
C ASP A 103 14.31 3.08 -26.15
N PRO A 104 15.51 2.51 -25.99
CA PRO A 104 16.60 3.14 -25.27
C PRO A 104 17.08 4.46 -25.90
N ALA A 105 17.06 4.55 -27.24
CA ALA A 105 17.51 5.76 -27.93
C ALA A 105 16.53 6.92 -27.71
N VAL A 106 15.23 6.64 -27.83
CA VAL A 106 14.17 7.61 -27.56
C VAL A 106 14.16 8.01 -26.09
N ARG A 107 14.30 7.04 -25.18
CA ARG A 107 14.38 7.29 -23.74
C ARG A 107 15.55 8.20 -23.41
N GLN A 108 16.74 7.92 -23.94
CA GLN A 108 17.92 8.75 -23.71
C GLN A 108 17.70 10.19 -24.20
N GLN A 109 17.16 10.35 -25.41
CA GLN A 109 16.88 11.66 -25.97
C GLN A 109 15.91 12.48 -25.10
N VAL A 110 14.83 11.84 -24.60
CA VAL A 110 13.86 12.49 -23.71
C VAL A 110 14.49 12.82 -22.36
N THR A 111 15.23 11.89 -21.76
CA THR A 111 15.86 12.09 -20.45
C THR A 111 16.90 13.20 -20.49
N ASP A 112 17.68 13.33 -21.55
CA ASP A 112 18.67 14.40 -21.69
C ASP A 112 18.00 15.78 -21.69
N VAL A 113 16.88 15.93 -22.41
CA VAL A 113 16.11 17.17 -22.42
C VAL A 113 15.53 17.51 -21.05
N LEU A 114 15.08 16.52 -20.31
CA LEU A 114 14.53 16.71 -18.96
C LEU A 114 15.64 17.04 -17.94
N LYS A 115 16.82 16.40 -18.05
CA LYS A 115 18.00 16.70 -17.22
C LYS A 115 18.51 18.13 -17.43
N GLU A 116 18.55 18.62 -18.66
CA GLU A 116 18.92 20.02 -18.98
C GLU A 116 18.00 21.04 -18.27
N ARG A 117 16.82 20.60 -17.82
CA ARG A 117 15.86 21.41 -17.06
C ARG A 117 15.90 21.18 -15.56
N ASN A 118 16.95 20.53 -15.07
CA ASN A 118 17.14 20.18 -13.67
C ASN A 118 16.02 19.30 -13.09
N LEU A 119 15.37 18.47 -13.93
CA LEU A 119 14.45 17.44 -13.43
C LEU A 119 15.24 16.19 -13.05
N GLN A 120 14.95 15.65 -11.90
CA GLN A 120 15.44 14.34 -11.48
C GLN A 120 14.61 13.25 -12.17
N ILE A 121 15.29 12.33 -12.89
CA ILE A 121 14.62 11.35 -13.74
C ILE A 121 14.48 10.02 -12.98
N HIS A 122 13.28 9.46 -13.03
CA HIS A 122 12.98 8.11 -12.59
C HIS A 122 12.46 7.29 -13.79
N CYS A 123 13.12 6.19 -14.10
CA CYS A 123 12.72 5.26 -15.16
C CYS A 123 12.33 3.93 -14.51
N PRO A 124 11.04 3.70 -14.23
CA PRO A 124 10.60 2.44 -13.64
C PRO A 124 10.82 1.26 -14.60
N GLU A 125 11.10 0.09 -14.07
CA GLU A 125 11.38 -1.11 -14.86
C GLU A 125 10.10 -1.71 -15.47
N ASN A 126 8.97 -1.52 -14.79
CA ASN A 126 7.68 -2.07 -15.22
C ASN A 126 6.52 -1.13 -14.82
N VAL A 127 5.32 -1.50 -15.27
CA VAL A 127 4.08 -0.73 -15.03
C VAL A 127 3.71 -0.71 -13.55
N ASP A 128 3.88 -1.82 -12.85
CA ASP A 128 3.53 -1.92 -11.43
C ASP A 128 4.39 -0.98 -10.58
N ASP A 129 5.69 -0.91 -10.86
CA ASP A 129 6.62 0.02 -10.20
C ASP A 129 6.27 1.48 -10.52
N ALA A 130 5.88 1.76 -11.78
CA ALA A 130 5.44 3.09 -12.17
C ALA A 130 4.18 3.52 -11.41
N VAL A 131 3.18 2.63 -11.31
CA VAL A 131 1.93 2.88 -10.57
C VAL A 131 2.21 3.02 -9.07
N ALA A 132 3.06 2.15 -8.50
CA ALA A 132 3.48 2.25 -7.11
C ALA A 132 4.20 3.58 -6.86
N GLY A 133 5.18 3.94 -7.69
CA GLY A 133 5.88 5.21 -7.61
C GLY A 133 4.93 6.41 -7.60
N GLN A 134 3.95 6.43 -8.51
CA GLN A 134 2.93 7.49 -8.58
C GLN A 134 1.98 7.52 -7.36
N ARG A 135 1.78 6.42 -6.66
CA ARG A 135 0.96 6.40 -5.44
C ARG A 135 1.67 7.03 -4.25
N PHE A 136 2.96 6.77 -4.11
CA PHE A 136 3.76 7.20 -2.97
C PHE A 136 4.43 8.56 -3.18
N LYS A 137 4.72 8.93 -4.42
CA LYS A 137 5.42 10.16 -4.78
C LYS A 137 4.63 10.96 -5.81
N THR A 138 4.77 12.27 -5.76
CA THR A 138 4.21 13.16 -6.80
C THR A 138 5.33 13.51 -7.78
N TYR A 139 5.13 13.21 -9.05
CA TYR A 139 6.02 13.62 -10.13
C TYR A 139 5.46 14.86 -10.80
N ASP A 140 6.33 15.82 -11.12
CA ASP A 140 5.93 17.05 -11.82
C ASP A 140 5.69 16.79 -13.31
N VAL A 141 6.47 15.86 -13.87
CA VAL A 141 6.40 15.47 -15.29
C VAL A 141 6.29 13.94 -15.38
N VAL A 142 5.41 13.48 -16.25
CA VAL A 142 5.32 12.07 -16.63
C VAL A 142 5.35 11.96 -18.13
N VAL A 143 6.32 11.27 -18.70
CA VAL A 143 6.40 10.98 -20.12
C VAL A 143 6.14 9.50 -20.35
N TYR A 144 5.11 9.22 -21.11
CA TYR A 144 4.66 7.87 -21.39
C TYR A 144 4.58 7.61 -22.89
N SER A 145 5.23 6.52 -23.34
CA SER A 145 5.15 6.06 -24.72
C SER A 145 3.94 5.16 -24.93
N THR A 146 3.17 5.40 -25.99
CA THR A 146 2.05 4.50 -26.38
C THR A 146 2.51 3.10 -26.77
N GLY A 147 3.80 2.89 -27.03
CA GLY A 147 4.40 1.59 -27.24
C GLY A 147 5.09 0.98 -26.00
N TYR A 148 4.80 1.49 -24.80
CA TYR A 148 5.35 0.94 -23.57
C TYR A 148 4.66 -0.36 -23.15
N GLU A 149 3.35 -0.41 -23.29
CA GLU A 149 2.51 -1.59 -23.09
C GLU A 149 1.97 -2.08 -24.45
N ASP A 150 1.61 -3.36 -24.52
CA ASP A 150 1.02 -3.94 -25.72
C ASP A 150 -0.47 -3.61 -25.84
N GLY A 151 -0.93 -3.36 -27.03
CA GLY A 151 -2.34 -3.12 -27.33
C GLY A 151 -2.72 -1.64 -27.53
N PRO A 152 -4.01 -1.32 -27.58
CA PRO A 152 -4.48 0.04 -27.75
C PRO A 152 -4.32 0.82 -26.44
N LEU A 153 -4.06 2.13 -26.53
CA LEU A 153 -3.76 3.01 -25.40
C LEU A 153 -4.81 2.97 -24.28
N ASP A 154 -6.07 2.83 -24.61
CA ASP A 154 -7.19 2.71 -23.66
C ASP A 154 -7.19 1.38 -22.87
N ALA A 155 -6.43 0.37 -23.34
CA ALA A 155 -6.22 -0.89 -22.63
C ALA A 155 -5.02 -0.84 -21.67
N HIS A 156 -4.09 0.11 -21.83
CA HIS A 156 -2.87 0.23 -21.02
C HIS A 156 -3.17 0.53 -19.56
N ASP A 157 -2.62 -0.24 -18.65
CA ASP A 157 -2.92 -0.13 -17.22
C ASP A 157 -2.35 1.15 -16.60
N PHE A 158 -1.17 1.58 -17.01
CA PHE A 158 -0.61 2.86 -16.57
C PHE A 158 -1.45 4.05 -17.07
N HIS A 159 -1.87 4.02 -18.33
CA HIS A 159 -2.69 5.11 -18.88
C HIS A 159 -4.08 5.17 -18.22
N LYS A 160 -4.71 4.02 -17.94
CA LYS A 160 -5.96 3.94 -17.16
C LYS A 160 -5.77 4.53 -15.77
N PHE A 161 -4.66 4.20 -15.10
CA PHE A 161 -4.35 4.75 -13.79
C PHE A 161 -4.22 6.28 -13.86
N MET A 162 -3.49 6.82 -14.83
CA MET A 162 -3.32 8.27 -15.02
C MET A 162 -4.63 8.97 -15.37
N SER A 163 -5.43 8.42 -16.26
CA SER A 163 -6.72 8.99 -16.67
C SER A 163 -7.77 8.92 -15.55
N GLY A 164 -7.75 7.89 -14.72
CA GLY A 164 -8.62 7.70 -13.56
C GLY A 164 -8.20 8.50 -12.32
N MET A 165 -7.04 9.16 -12.34
CA MET A 165 -6.54 9.93 -11.21
C MET A 165 -7.43 11.13 -10.91
N SER A 166 -7.61 11.43 -9.62
CA SER A 166 -8.39 12.60 -9.20
C SER A 166 -7.80 13.89 -9.78
N MET A 167 -8.68 14.82 -10.19
CA MET A 167 -8.27 16.11 -10.77
C MET A 167 -7.38 16.93 -9.83
N LYS A 168 -7.51 16.75 -8.52
CA LYS A 168 -6.65 17.42 -7.53
C LYS A 168 -5.18 17.03 -7.74
N ARG A 169 -4.88 15.75 -7.91
CA ARG A 169 -3.52 15.26 -8.15
C ARG A 169 -3.08 15.51 -9.59
N ARG A 170 -3.97 15.24 -10.54
CA ARG A 170 -3.66 15.29 -11.94
C ARG A 170 -3.25 16.67 -12.44
N ARG A 171 -3.83 17.76 -11.90
CA ARG A 171 -3.48 19.14 -12.25
C ARG A 171 -2.07 19.55 -11.89
N ASN A 172 -1.41 18.80 -11.01
CA ASN A 172 -0.02 19.04 -10.60
C ASN A 172 0.99 18.26 -11.45
N ILE A 173 0.52 17.41 -12.37
CA ILE A 173 1.37 16.55 -13.20
C ILE A 173 1.27 17.00 -14.64
N PHE A 174 2.42 17.30 -15.25
CA PHE A 174 2.48 17.53 -16.69
C PHE A 174 2.65 16.18 -17.41
N TYR A 175 1.52 15.63 -17.90
CA TYR A 175 1.47 14.33 -18.53
C TYR A 175 1.65 14.44 -20.04
N VAL A 176 2.72 13.82 -20.56
CA VAL A 176 3.13 13.82 -21.96
C VAL A 176 2.97 12.43 -22.55
N LEU A 177 2.22 12.31 -23.64
CA LEU A 177 2.09 11.09 -24.43
C LEU A 177 2.96 11.16 -25.68
N VAL A 178 3.79 10.13 -25.88
CA VAL A 178 4.67 10.00 -27.06
C VAL A 178 4.20 8.80 -27.87
N GLY A 179 3.85 8.96 -29.13
CA GLY A 179 3.36 7.87 -29.97
C GLY A 179 3.39 8.17 -31.47
N ASN A 180 3.27 7.11 -32.26
CA ASN A 180 3.24 7.22 -33.73
C ASN A 180 1.91 7.74 -34.27
N GLU A 181 0.83 7.53 -33.50
CA GLU A 181 -0.55 7.78 -33.93
C GLU A 181 -1.06 9.17 -33.55
N VAL A 182 -0.34 9.88 -32.69
CA VAL A 182 -0.74 11.19 -32.17
C VAL A 182 -0.14 12.34 -33.01
N ARG A 183 -0.79 13.48 -32.99
CA ARG A 183 -0.36 14.71 -33.68
C ARG A 183 0.24 15.69 -32.69
N THR A 184 1.53 15.99 -32.86
CA THR A 184 2.28 16.87 -31.96
C THR A 184 1.60 18.22 -31.75
N LEU A 185 1.48 18.63 -30.46
CA LEU A 185 0.86 19.89 -30.02
C LEU A 185 -0.63 20.03 -30.42
N TYR A 186 -1.33 18.93 -30.60
CA TYR A 186 -2.76 18.97 -30.86
C TYR A 186 -3.54 18.86 -29.54
N ASP A 187 -3.92 20.01 -29.00
CA ASP A 187 -4.49 20.16 -27.67
C ASP A 187 -5.80 19.38 -27.48
N LEU A 188 -6.65 19.30 -28.51
CA LEU A 188 -7.92 18.56 -28.44
C LEU A 188 -7.66 17.04 -28.32
N GLU A 189 -6.67 16.52 -29.04
CA GLU A 189 -6.27 15.11 -28.92
C GLU A 189 -5.64 14.83 -27.57
N ALA A 190 -4.76 15.71 -27.09
CA ALA A 190 -4.21 15.61 -25.72
C ALA A 190 -5.34 15.56 -24.68
N LEU A 191 -6.34 16.42 -24.80
CA LEU A 191 -7.48 16.47 -23.88
C LEU A 191 -8.31 15.17 -23.91
N THR A 192 -8.61 14.64 -25.11
CA THR A 192 -9.37 13.39 -25.25
C THR A 192 -8.62 12.19 -24.68
N LEU A 193 -7.28 12.19 -24.81
CA LEU A 193 -6.40 11.18 -24.25
C LEU A 193 -6.01 11.48 -22.80
N SER A 194 -6.67 12.42 -22.20
CA SER A 194 -6.36 12.77 -20.82
C SER A 194 -4.90 13.14 -20.60
N ALA A 195 -4.21 13.73 -21.56
CA ALA A 195 -2.84 14.22 -21.47
C ALA A 195 -2.78 15.76 -21.50
N ASN A 196 -1.61 16.31 -21.16
CA ASN A 196 -1.36 17.74 -21.28
C ASN A 196 -0.61 18.07 -22.58
N LEU A 197 0.12 17.09 -23.10
CA LEU A 197 0.87 17.22 -24.35
C LEU A 197 0.90 15.87 -25.07
N VAL A 198 0.72 15.89 -26.38
CA VAL A 198 0.94 14.75 -27.28
C VAL A 198 2.09 15.07 -28.23
N VAL A 199 2.95 14.08 -28.46
CA VAL A 199 4.16 14.21 -29.29
C VAL A 199 4.25 13.01 -30.22
N ASN A 200 4.30 13.26 -31.52
CA ASN A 200 4.58 12.21 -32.50
C ASN A 200 6.07 11.80 -32.42
N THR A 201 6.36 10.52 -32.49
CA THR A 201 7.73 10.00 -32.45
C THR A 201 8.62 10.58 -33.53
N ARG A 202 8.06 10.97 -34.70
CA ARG A 202 8.81 11.63 -35.77
C ARG A 202 9.33 13.01 -35.38
N GLU A 203 8.68 13.68 -34.42
CA GLU A 203 9.00 15.03 -33.96
C GLU A 203 9.96 15.03 -32.74
N LEU A 204 10.36 13.86 -32.26
CA LEU A 204 11.29 13.73 -31.13
C LEU A 204 12.63 14.48 -31.32
N PRO A 205 13.21 14.60 -32.53
CA PRO A 205 14.39 15.47 -32.74
C PRO A 205 14.15 16.92 -32.32
N HIS A 206 12.89 17.36 -32.27
CA HIS A 206 12.48 18.70 -31.87
C HIS A 206 11.84 18.73 -30.46
N PHE A 207 11.97 17.65 -29.70
CA PHE A 207 11.31 17.48 -28.39
C PHE A 207 11.55 18.65 -27.44
N VAL A 208 12.76 19.23 -27.40
CA VAL A 208 13.07 20.41 -26.58
C VAL A 208 12.07 21.55 -26.82
N LYS A 209 11.84 21.91 -28.08
CA LYS A 209 10.94 23.03 -28.46
C LYS A 209 9.47 22.68 -28.21
N VAL A 210 9.09 21.44 -28.51
CA VAL A 210 7.72 20.93 -28.31
C VAL A 210 7.38 20.92 -26.82
N PHE A 211 8.26 20.37 -26.00
CA PHE A 211 8.12 20.34 -24.55
C PHE A 211 8.04 21.74 -23.94
N GLN A 212 8.92 22.65 -24.36
CA GLN A 212 8.89 24.05 -23.90
C GLN A 212 7.55 24.73 -24.21
N LYS A 213 7.03 24.53 -25.43
CA LYS A 213 5.76 25.11 -25.83
C LYS A 213 4.58 24.52 -25.05
N GLY A 214 4.55 23.18 -24.87
CA GLY A 214 3.54 22.49 -24.08
C GLY A 214 3.56 22.90 -22.60
N MET A 215 4.75 22.95 -22.00
CA MET A 215 4.93 23.38 -20.60
C MET A 215 4.45 24.83 -20.40
N LYS A 216 4.80 25.75 -21.31
CA LYS A 216 4.35 27.15 -21.25
C LYS A 216 2.81 27.25 -21.33
N GLY A 217 2.19 26.43 -22.19
CA GLY A 217 0.71 26.34 -22.25
C GLY A 217 0.10 25.85 -20.95
N TYR A 218 0.65 24.79 -20.38
CA TYR A 218 0.25 24.23 -19.10
C TYR A 218 0.39 25.24 -17.94
N GLU A 219 1.54 25.91 -17.85
CA GLU A 219 1.79 26.93 -16.81
C GLU A 219 0.85 28.13 -16.98
N SER A 220 0.56 28.55 -18.21
CA SER A 220 -0.39 29.64 -18.48
C SER A 220 -1.79 29.28 -18.04
N LEU A 221 -2.20 28.02 -18.23
CA LEU A 221 -3.55 27.55 -17.90
C LEU A 221 -3.72 27.24 -16.39
N LEU A 222 -2.80 26.50 -15.82
CA LEU A 222 -2.92 25.96 -14.45
C LEU A 222 -2.06 26.71 -13.42
N GLY A 223 -1.07 27.48 -13.86
CA GLY A 223 -0.14 28.20 -12.98
C GLY A 223 -0.85 29.10 -11.95
N PRO A 224 -1.82 29.95 -12.35
CA PRO A 224 -2.59 30.77 -11.40
C PRO A 224 -3.29 29.93 -10.33
N TYR A 225 -3.90 28.82 -10.74
CA TYR A 225 -4.57 27.89 -9.81
C TYR A 225 -3.58 27.23 -8.83
N ILE A 226 -2.48 26.70 -9.35
CA ILE A 226 -1.43 26.05 -8.52
C ILE A 226 -0.79 27.07 -7.56
N SER A 227 -0.52 28.29 -8.01
CA SER A 227 0.02 29.36 -7.17
C SER A 227 -0.91 29.72 -6.01
N MET A 228 -2.22 29.80 -6.27
CA MET A 228 -3.22 30.05 -5.23
C MET A 228 -3.30 28.90 -4.23
N LEU A 229 -3.22 27.64 -4.68
CA LEU A 229 -3.18 26.50 -3.76
C LEU A 229 -1.96 26.55 -2.83
N LYS A 230 -0.77 26.83 -3.37
CA LYS A 230 0.46 26.96 -2.60
C LYS A 230 0.38 28.08 -1.56
N GLN A 231 -0.18 29.23 -1.91
CA GLN A 231 -0.40 30.36 -0.97
C GLN A 231 -1.32 29.99 0.19
N HIS A 232 -2.27 29.09 -0.04
CA HIS A 232 -3.21 28.63 1.00
C HIS A 232 -2.79 27.33 1.68
N GLY A 233 -1.56 26.86 1.50
CA GLY A 233 -1.05 25.63 2.11
C GLY A 233 -1.81 24.36 1.69
N LYS A 234 -2.39 24.34 0.49
CA LYS A 234 -3.18 23.23 -0.07
C LYS A 234 -2.47 22.59 -1.29
N SER A 235 -1.18 22.34 -1.15
CA SER A 235 -0.42 21.60 -2.19
C SER A 235 -0.73 20.11 -2.17
#